data_f1cfaa207998bb4f67ab6bb1fd8499df
#
_entry.id   f1cfaa207998bb4f67ab6bb1fd8499df
#
_cell.length_a   1.000
_cell.length_b   1.000
_cell.length_c   1.000
_cell.angle_alpha   90.00
_cell.angle_beta   90.00
_cell.angle_gamma   90.00
#
_symmetry.space_group_name_H-M   'P 1'
#
loop_
_entity.id
_entity.type
_entity.pdbx_description
1 polymer ?
#
loop_
_entity_poly.entity_id
_entity_poly.type
_entity_poly.pdbx_seq_one_letter_code
_entity_poly.pdbx_strand_id
1 'polypeptide(L)' 'MGRATRKKLYNLGIFTIGQLAQFDLELLKLHVGNKYGIMIYNYANGIDDSR' A
#
# COMPACT_ATOMS: atom_id res chain seq x y z
N MET A 1 -10.32 0.53 1.05
CA MET A 1 -9.43 1.11 2.06
C MET A 1 -10.12 2.21 2.84
N GLY A 2 -9.81 2.30 4.11
CA GLY A 2 -10.39 3.34 4.94
C GLY A 2 -9.69 4.68 4.74
N ARG A 3 -10.32 5.73 5.26
CA ARG A 3 -9.75 7.06 5.15
C ARG A 3 -8.43 7.19 5.90
N ALA A 4 -8.35 6.56 7.07
CA ALA A 4 -7.13 6.64 7.87
C ALA A 4 -5.94 6.04 7.13
N THR A 5 -6.17 4.92 6.45
CA THR A 5 -5.12 4.27 5.70
C THR A 5 -4.67 5.12 4.53
N ARG A 6 -5.63 5.72 3.83
CA ARG A 6 -5.29 6.59 2.71
C ARG A 6 -4.41 7.74 3.15
N LYS A 7 -4.74 8.31 4.31
CA LYS A 7 -3.97 9.40 4.86
C LYS A 7 -2.53 8.96 5.16
N LYS A 8 -2.39 7.76 5.73
CA LYS A 8 -1.07 7.23 6.02
C LYS A 8 -0.27 7.01 4.75
N LEU A 9 -0.91 6.51 3.72
CA LEU A 9 -0.25 6.30 2.44
C LEU A 9 0.20 7.62 1.82
N TYR A 10 -0.64 8.64 1.92
CA TYR A 10 -0.28 9.96 1.42
C TYR A 10 0.95 10.50 2.15
N ASN A 11 1.01 10.28 3.46
CA ASN A 11 2.16 10.73 4.24
C ASN A 11 3.44 10.03 3.81
N LEU A 12 3.33 8.87 3.24
CA LEU A 12 4.48 8.12 2.73
C LEU A 12 4.82 8.47 1.28
N GLY A 13 4.02 9.34 0.69
CA GLY A 13 4.23 9.70 -0.71
C GLY A 13 3.58 8.75 -1.69
N ILE A 14 2.67 7.92 -1.21
CA ILE A 14 1.98 6.94 -2.05
C ILE A 14 0.63 7.53 -2.46
N PHE A 15 0.52 7.90 -3.72
CA PHE A 15 -0.71 8.52 -4.23
C PHE A 15 -1.44 7.67 -5.26
N THR A 16 -0.80 6.64 -5.77
CA THR A 16 -1.39 5.79 -6.78
C THR A 16 -1.18 4.33 -6.44
N ILE A 17 -1.97 3.47 -7.08
CA ILE A 17 -1.84 2.01 -6.90
C ILE A 17 -0.46 1.54 -7.38
N GLY A 18 0.01 2.11 -8.47
CA GLY A 18 1.34 1.76 -8.99
C GLY A 18 2.44 2.07 -8.00
N GLN A 19 2.34 3.23 -7.35
CA GLN A 19 3.32 3.60 -6.33
C GLN A 19 3.26 2.64 -5.14
N LEU A 20 2.06 2.27 -4.75
CA LEU A 20 1.88 1.34 -3.64
C LEU A 20 2.48 -0.03 -3.97
N ALA A 21 2.26 -0.50 -5.19
CA ALA A 21 2.78 -1.80 -5.61
C ALA A 21 4.31 -1.85 -5.63
N GLN A 22 4.94 -0.70 -5.82
CA GLN A 22 6.38 -0.62 -5.87
C GLN A 22 7.02 -0.18 -4.55
N PHE A 23 6.19 0.11 -3.55
CA PHE A 23 6.70 0.59 -2.28
C PHE A 23 7.37 -0.55 -1.51
N ASP A 24 8.29 -0.18 -0.62
CA ASP A 24 8.98 -1.15 0.23
C ASP A 24 7.97 -1.76 1.20
N LEU A 25 7.76 -3.07 1.08
CA LEU A 25 6.78 -3.76 1.91
C LEU A 25 7.11 -3.64 3.40
N GLU A 26 8.38 -3.70 3.75
CA GLU A 26 8.78 -3.61 5.14
C GLU A 26 8.40 -2.27 5.74
N LEU A 27 8.66 -1.20 5.01
CA LEU A 27 8.29 0.13 5.46
C LEU A 27 6.78 0.29 5.53
N LEU A 28 6.09 -0.27 4.56
CA LEU A 28 4.64 -0.21 4.53
C LEU A 28 4.05 -0.89 5.76
N LYS A 29 4.57 -2.05 6.11
CA LYS A 29 4.11 -2.78 7.29
C LYS A 29 4.36 -2.00 8.57
N LEU A 30 5.46 -1.28 8.62
CA LEU A 30 5.79 -0.47 9.79
C LEU A 30 4.78 0.67 9.98
N HIS A 31 4.29 1.22 8.89
CA HIS A 31 3.42 2.38 8.96
C HIS A 31 1.94 2.05 9.07
N VAL A 32 1.48 1.03 8.36
CA VAL A 32 0.06 0.68 8.36
C VAL A 32 -0.26 -0.59 9.13
N GLY A 33 0.76 -1.32 9.57
CA GLY A 33 0.55 -2.55 10.29
C GLY A 33 0.97 -3.75 9.47
N ASN A 34 1.40 -4.79 10.17
CA ASN A 34 1.94 -5.97 9.51
C ASN A 34 0.91 -6.62 8.58
N LYS A 35 -0.23 -6.96 9.16
CA LYS A 35 -1.28 -7.66 8.42
C LYS A 35 -1.86 -6.79 7.31
N TYR A 36 -2.19 -5.58 7.67
CA TYR A 36 -2.83 -4.67 6.73
C TYR A 36 -1.88 -4.28 5.61
N GLY A 37 -0.61 -4.08 5.96
CA GLY A 37 0.39 -3.74 4.95
C GLY A 37 0.51 -4.81 3.89
N ILE A 38 0.55 -6.07 4.33
CA ILE A 38 0.62 -7.18 3.39
C ILE A 38 -0.62 -7.23 2.52
N MET A 39 -1.78 -7.01 3.12
CA MET A 39 -3.04 -7.07 2.41
C MET A 39 -3.12 -6.03 1.30
N ILE A 40 -2.82 -4.78 1.62
CA ILE A 40 -2.93 -3.72 0.61
C ILE A 40 -1.82 -3.81 -0.42
N TYR A 41 -0.66 -4.29 -0.02
CA TYR A 41 0.44 -4.48 -0.96
C TYR A 41 0.06 -5.53 -2.01
N ASN A 42 -0.50 -6.64 -1.56
CA ASN A 42 -0.95 -7.68 -2.47
C ASN A 42 -2.10 -7.19 -3.35
N TYR A 43 -2.98 -6.40 -2.77
CA TYR A 43 -4.09 -5.84 -3.52
C TYR A 43 -3.58 -4.97 -4.67
N ALA A 44 -2.63 -4.11 -4.37
CA ALA A 44 -2.07 -3.22 -5.38
C ALA A 44 -1.34 -4.00 -6.47
N ASN A 45 -0.61 -5.04 -6.09
CA ASN A 45 0.09 -5.85 -7.06
C ASN A 45 -0.87 -6.65 -7.92
N GLY A 46 -1.98 -7.09 -7.34
CA GLY A 46 -2.99 -7.82 -8.08
C GLY A 46 -3.68 -6.94 -9.11
N ILE A 47 -3.95 -5.70 -8.75
CA ILE A 47 -4.58 -4.76 -9.68
C ILE A 47 -3.61 -4.38 -10.79
N ASP A 48 -2.37 -4.15 -10.41
CA ASP A 48 -1.36 -3.72 -11.36
C ASP A 48 -0.95 -4.84 -12.30
N ASP A 49 -1.18 -6.06 -11.87
CA ASP A 49 -0.86 -7.24 -12.66
C ASP A 49 -1.98 -7.49 -13.66
N SER A 50 -2.07 -6.64 -14.64
CA SER A 50 -3.11 -6.81 -15.65
C SER A 50 -2.70 -7.90 -16.61
N ARG A 51 -3.65 -8.64 -17.03
CA ARG A 51 -3.39 -9.79 -17.88
C ARG A 51 -3.97 -9.62 -19.20
#